data_88c71d3a55c803e633faf668d81b4570
#
_entry.id   88c71d3a55c803e633faf668d81b4570
#
_cell.length_a   1.000
_cell.length_b   1.000
_cell.length_c   1.000
_cell.angle_alpha   90.00
_cell.angle_beta   90.00
_cell.angle_gamma   90.00
#
_symmetry.space_group_name_H-M   'P 1'
#
loop_
_entity.id
_entity.type
_entity.pdbx_description
1 polymer ?
#
loop_
_entity_poly.entity_id
_entity_poly.type
_entity_poly.pdbx_seq_one_letter_code
_entity_poly.pdbx_strand_id
1 'polypeptide(L)'
;MPPEPPTRRAPARDAGGGSGVLRGRPLRIAVAVAAALTLVATGVAWRGIDSLRSSLATVGGLTLGDGRDGALDILLVGTDSRTDAHGNPLSQRELDALRAGEEVANNTDTIILIRVPLDGTSATAISIPRDTYVEVPDIGMSKINAAFGATKETERLRLVEAGESDAAAEKAATQAGREALVESVADLTGVTVDHYAEVGLLGFVLLTDAVGGVDVCLNNAVDEPLSGANFPAGEQTLDGADALSFVRQRHDLPRGDLDRIVRQQVFMASLVQKVLSAKTLSNPSKLNQLSAAVQRSVVLDSDWDILDLATRMQDLAGGAVQFSTIPVQDLNAMTDYGESVVQVDPEEVRSFVADLVDPGDGGSQATTDPAPDVEAGTITVDVANAGGVAGLASRVAAALVGDGFVEGGVGNHTGRAVDESTIFAADPRSDQARAVAAALGGLATAADPALDADTVRVVLTEDYTGPGADASVTSVASGSELVSAGATPTSVPPGPPIDAGSTGPRCVN
;
A
#
# COMPACT_ATOMS: atom_id res chain seq x y z
N MET A 1 83.09 -46.75 -68.26
CA MET A 1 82.13 -45.75 -68.60
C MET A 1 80.94 -45.86 -67.68
N PRO A 2 80.79 -45.03 -66.70
CA PRO A 2 79.66 -45.05 -65.82
C PRO A 2 78.55 -44.12 -66.41
N PRO A 3 77.26 -44.37 -66.10
CA PRO A 3 76.13 -43.61 -66.62
C PRO A 3 75.88 -42.34 -65.81
N GLU A 4 75.36 -41.31 -66.52
CA GLU A 4 74.96 -40.00 -66.02
C GLU A 4 73.80 -40.07 -65.02
N PRO A 5 73.75 -39.19 -64.04
CA PRO A 5 72.62 -39.11 -63.13
C PRO A 5 71.44 -38.28 -63.70
N PRO A 6 70.17 -38.54 -63.32
CA PRO A 6 69.02 -37.90 -63.84
C PRO A 6 68.84 -36.50 -63.26
N THR A 7 68.49 -35.53 -64.10
CA THR A 7 68.11 -34.14 -63.84
C THR A 7 66.84 -34.02 -62.98
N ARG A 8 66.95 -33.40 -61.80
CA ARG A 8 65.80 -32.98 -60.96
C ARG A 8 65.10 -31.80 -61.59
N ARG A 9 63.85 -32.02 -61.92
CA ARG A 9 62.89 -30.92 -62.23
C ARG A 9 62.48 -30.18 -60.96
N ALA A 10 62.62 -28.87 -60.90
CA ALA A 10 62.11 -28.01 -59.88
C ALA A 10 60.56 -27.92 -59.97
N PRO A 11 59.86 -27.91 -58.81
CA PRO A 11 58.41 -27.68 -58.84
C PRO A 11 58.04 -26.21 -59.05
N ALA A 12 57.03 -25.98 -59.86
CA ALA A 12 56.43 -24.70 -60.14
C ALA A 12 55.93 -24.05 -58.83
N ARG A 13 56.21 -22.79 -58.65
CA ARG A 13 55.59 -21.97 -57.61
C ARG A 13 54.20 -21.54 -58.07
N ASP A 14 53.18 -22.12 -57.46
CA ASP A 14 51.83 -21.58 -57.53
C ASP A 14 51.75 -20.28 -56.75
N ALA A 15 51.51 -19.19 -57.44
CA ALA A 15 51.12 -17.90 -56.90
C ALA A 15 49.67 -17.92 -56.47
N GLY A 16 49.37 -18.48 -55.29
CA GLY A 16 48.09 -18.37 -54.62
C GLY A 16 47.93 -16.98 -54.01
N GLY A 17 47.10 -16.14 -54.63
CA GLY A 17 46.78 -14.80 -54.17
C GLY A 17 46.04 -14.82 -52.81
N GLY A 18 46.71 -14.36 -51.77
CA GLY A 18 46.14 -14.13 -50.44
C GLY A 18 45.25 -12.88 -50.37
N SER A 19 43.98 -13.02 -50.69
CA SER A 19 42.95 -12.01 -50.47
C SER A 19 41.98 -12.44 -49.34
N GLY A 20 42.53 -12.62 -48.12
CA GLY A 20 41.74 -13.12 -46.98
C GLY A 20 41.87 -12.33 -45.67
N VAL A 21 42.65 -11.25 -45.59
CA VAL A 21 42.98 -10.60 -44.30
C VAL A 21 42.22 -9.26 -44.04
N LEU A 22 41.43 -8.75 -44.98
CA LEU A 22 40.79 -7.45 -44.82
C LEU A 22 39.29 -7.47 -44.39
N ARG A 23 38.65 -8.64 -44.37
CA ARG A 23 37.21 -8.74 -43.99
C ARG A 23 36.94 -8.78 -42.48
N GLY A 24 37.93 -9.08 -41.62
CA GLY A 24 37.74 -9.15 -40.16
C GLY A 24 38.04 -7.85 -39.38
N ARG A 25 38.65 -6.85 -40.03
CA ARG A 25 39.06 -5.60 -39.35
C ARG A 25 37.85 -4.71 -38.99
N PRO A 26 36.89 -4.40 -39.89
CA PRO A 26 35.77 -3.55 -39.52
C PRO A 26 34.86 -4.21 -38.48
N LEU A 27 34.66 -5.53 -38.53
CA LEU A 27 33.88 -6.23 -37.51
C LEU A 27 34.58 -6.22 -36.14
N ARG A 28 35.91 -6.41 -36.08
CA ARG A 28 36.64 -6.31 -34.82
C ARG A 28 36.65 -4.91 -34.25
N ILE A 29 36.73 -3.87 -35.09
CA ILE A 29 36.63 -2.49 -34.66
C ILE A 29 35.20 -2.20 -34.17
N ALA A 30 34.16 -2.67 -34.86
CA ALA A 30 32.77 -2.50 -34.44
C ALA A 30 32.50 -3.19 -33.08
N VAL A 31 33.00 -4.42 -32.88
CA VAL A 31 32.90 -5.14 -31.60
C VAL A 31 33.68 -4.43 -30.50
N ALA A 32 34.91 -3.92 -30.77
CA ALA A 32 35.67 -3.18 -29.79
C ALA A 32 35.01 -1.86 -29.39
N VAL A 33 34.42 -1.12 -30.35
CA VAL A 33 33.63 0.10 -30.09
C VAL A 33 32.38 -0.23 -29.28
N ALA A 34 31.64 -1.27 -29.64
CA ALA A 34 30.47 -1.70 -28.88
C ALA A 34 30.85 -2.11 -27.45
N ALA A 35 31.93 -2.87 -27.26
CA ALA A 35 32.42 -3.22 -25.93
C ALA A 35 32.87 -2.00 -25.13
N ALA A 36 33.57 -1.04 -25.76
CA ALA A 36 33.95 0.21 -25.11
C ALA A 36 32.73 1.06 -24.71
N LEU A 37 31.73 1.17 -25.59
CA LEU A 37 30.47 1.86 -25.27
C LEU A 37 29.71 1.17 -24.13
N THR A 38 29.67 -0.17 -24.13
CA THR A 38 29.07 -0.94 -23.02
C THR A 38 29.83 -0.69 -21.70
N LEU A 39 31.16 -0.72 -21.72
CA LEU A 39 31.98 -0.42 -20.54
C LEU A 39 31.78 1.01 -20.04
N VAL A 40 31.70 1.99 -20.96
CA VAL A 40 31.42 3.39 -20.61
C VAL A 40 30.01 3.53 -20.04
N ALA A 41 29.01 2.93 -20.67
CA ALA A 41 27.62 2.94 -20.19
C ALA A 41 27.51 2.27 -18.81
N THR A 42 28.15 1.12 -18.63
CA THR A 42 28.19 0.43 -17.33
C THR A 42 28.94 1.26 -16.30
N GLY A 43 30.09 1.86 -16.65
CA GLY A 43 30.84 2.73 -15.73
C GLY A 43 30.10 4.00 -15.33
N VAL A 44 29.32 4.59 -16.24
CA VAL A 44 28.44 5.73 -15.94
C VAL A 44 27.29 5.29 -15.04
N ALA A 45 26.67 4.15 -15.32
CA ALA A 45 25.60 3.59 -14.48
C ALA A 45 26.11 3.30 -13.06
N TRP A 46 27.27 2.64 -12.93
CA TRP A 46 27.89 2.39 -11.62
C TRP A 46 28.21 3.66 -10.84
N ARG A 47 28.79 4.68 -11.49
CA ARG A 47 29.01 5.98 -10.83
C ARG A 47 27.72 6.66 -10.39
N GLY A 48 26.66 6.52 -11.17
CA GLY A 48 25.33 7.03 -10.79
C GLY A 48 24.79 6.34 -9.53
N ILE A 49 24.95 5.04 -9.43
CA ILE A 49 24.53 4.24 -8.28
C ILE A 49 25.37 4.54 -7.02
N ASP A 50 26.71 4.61 -7.15
CA ASP A 50 27.58 4.96 -6.04
C ASP A 50 27.31 6.39 -5.52
N SER A 51 27.03 7.33 -6.44
CA SER A 51 26.64 8.70 -6.10
C SER A 51 25.30 8.73 -5.38
N LEU A 52 24.33 7.91 -5.81
CA LEU A 52 23.02 7.78 -5.16
C LEU A 52 23.20 7.24 -3.73
N ARG A 53 23.88 6.11 -3.57
CA ARG A 53 24.13 5.50 -2.26
C ARG A 53 24.83 6.45 -1.28
N SER A 54 25.85 7.18 -1.74
CA SER A 54 26.61 8.09 -0.88
C SER A 54 25.87 9.37 -0.51
N SER A 55 24.79 9.71 -1.21
CA SER A 55 23.98 10.91 -0.99
C SER A 55 22.64 10.64 -0.29
N LEU A 56 22.30 9.38 -0.03
CA LEU A 56 21.12 9.04 0.77
C LEU A 56 21.36 9.29 2.24
N ALA A 57 20.34 9.80 2.90
CA ALA A 57 20.30 9.85 4.35
C ALA A 57 20.01 8.45 4.89
N THR A 58 20.91 7.93 5.72
CA THR A 58 20.76 6.60 6.30
C THR A 58 20.81 6.63 7.83
N VAL A 59 20.06 5.71 8.44
CA VAL A 59 20.07 5.46 9.89
C VAL A 59 20.58 4.04 10.14
N GLY A 60 21.55 3.89 11.03
CA GLY A 60 22.07 2.59 11.49
C GLY A 60 21.71 2.33 12.93
N GLY A 61 21.86 1.10 13.36
CA GLY A 61 21.66 0.70 14.76
C GLY A 61 20.21 0.49 15.16
N LEU A 62 19.29 0.32 14.20
CA LEU A 62 17.95 -0.20 14.45
C LEU A 62 18.01 -1.73 14.62
N THR A 63 17.18 -2.27 15.50
CA THR A 63 17.02 -3.71 15.68
C THR A 63 16.07 -4.23 14.60
N LEU A 64 16.63 -4.61 13.44
CA LEU A 64 15.90 -5.06 12.28
C LEU A 64 16.11 -6.56 12.03
N GLY A 65 15.19 -7.17 11.31
CA GLY A 65 15.22 -8.56 10.85
C GLY A 65 16.10 -8.77 9.61
N ASP A 66 15.94 -9.94 9.01
CA ASP A 66 16.70 -10.36 7.84
C ASP A 66 15.88 -11.16 6.82
N GLY A 67 14.54 -11.06 6.85
CA GLY A 67 13.63 -11.70 5.91
C GLY A 67 13.55 -13.22 6.01
N ARG A 68 13.84 -13.80 7.17
CA ARG A 68 13.85 -15.28 7.36
C ARG A 68 12.46 -15.87 7.57
N ASP A 69 11.44 -15.08 7.75
CA ASP A 69 10.07 -15.50 7.97
C ASP A 69 9.28 -15.76 6.66
N GLY A 70 9.93 -15.66 5.50
CA GLY A 70 9.34 -15.94 4.18
C GLY A 70 8.88 -14.70 3.43
N ALA A 71 9.02 -13.51 4.02
CA ALA A 71 8.70 -12.24 3.40
C ALA A 71 9.80 -11.21 3.70
N LEU A 72 9.79 -10.10 3.00
CA LEU A 72 10.53 -8.89 3.30
C LEU A 72 9.57 -7.85 3.86
N ASP A 73 9.80 -7.44 5.10
CA ASP A 73 8.93 -6.54 5.84
C ASP A 73 9.55 -5.15 5.97
N ILE A 74 8.90 -4.18 5.32
CA ILE A 74 9.37 -2.79 5.23
C ILE A 74 8.42 -1.90 6.04
N LEU A 75 8.92 -1.22 7.05
CA LEU A 75 8.15 -0.20 7.76
C LEU A 75 8.35 1.17 7.10
N LEU A 76 7.31 1.65 6.44
CA LEU A 76 7.24 2.99 5.86
C LEU A 76 6.55 3.95 6.82
N VAL A 77 7.25 5.01 7.20
CA VAL A 77 6.79 6.00 8.17
C VAL A 77 6.71 7.38 7.53
N GLY A 78 5.55 8.01 7.64
CA GLY A 78 5.36 9.42 7.29
C GLY A 78 5.46 10.31 8.51
N THR A 79 6.41 11.26 8.50
CA THR A 79 6.64 12.18 9.62
C THR A 79 6.26 13.62 9.26
N ASP A 80 5.72 14.36 10.23
CA ASP A 80 5.47 15.81 10.11
C ASP A 80 6.75 16.63 10.36
N SER A 81 7.88 16.14 9.84
CA SER A 81 9.18 16.80 10.02
C SER A 81 9.31 18.06 9.17
N ARG A 82 9.89 19.10 9.78
CA ARG A 82 10.24 20.40 9.16
C ARG A 82 11.70 20.48 8.77
N THR A 83 12.37 19.34 8.67
CA THR A 83 13.74 19.21 8.17
C THR A 83 13.77 18.35 6.91
N ASP A 84 14.85 18.49 6.14
CA ASP A 84 15.15 17.52 5.10
C ASP A 84 15.65 16.20 5.72
N ALA A 85 15.90 15.17 4.89
CA ALA A 85 16.39 13.88 5.34
C ALA A 85 17.74 13.92 6.07
N HIS A 86 18.51 14.98 5.87
CA HIS A 86 19.82 15.20 6.52
C HIS A 86 19.71 16.02 7.80
N GLY A 87 18.49 16.37 8.24
CA GLY A 87 18.24 17.18 9.45
C GLY A 87 18.41 18.68 9.24
N ASN A 88 18.58 19.18 8.02
CA ASN A 88 18.65 20.61 7.80
C ASN A 88 17.24 21.22 7.81
N PRO A 89 17.05 22.39 8.51
CA PRO A 89 15.76 23.07 8.51
C PRO A 89 15.30 23.45 7.11
N LEU A 90 14.00 23.33 6.87
CA LEU A 90 13.38 23.78 5.62
C LEU A 90 13.40 25.31 5.51
N SER A 91 13.52 25.82 4.30
CA SER A 91 13.39 27.24 4.04
C SER A 91 11.94 27.71 4.24
N GLN A 92 11.74 29.01 4.57
CA GLN A 92 10.39 29.57 4.75
C GLN A 92 9.50 29.34 3.51
N ARG A 93 10.05 29.42 2.30
CA ARG A 93 9.31 29.15 1.06
C ARG A 93 8.80 27.70 0.99
N GLU A 94 9.59 26.74 1.47
CA GLU A 94 9.19 25.34 1.53
C GLU A 94 8.12 25.13 2.60
N LEU A 95 8.27 25.72 3.77
CA LEU A 95 7.26 25.69 4.83
C LEU A 95 5.92 26.28 4.38
N ASP A 96 5.96 27.42 3.66
CA ASP A 96 4.77 28.05 3.09
C ASP A 96 4.11 27.13 2.03
N ALA A 97 4.91 26.47 1.18
CA ALA A 97 4.40 25.53 0.17
C ALA A 97 3.78 24.28 0.80
N LEU A 98 4.31 23.82 1.93
CA LEU A 98 3.78 22.69 2.68
C LEU A 98 2.51 23.08 3.49
N ARG A 99 2.14 24.35 3.54
CA ARG A 99 1.06 24.85 4.39
C ARG A 99 1.19 24.35 5.83
N ALA A 100 2.43 24.16 6.26
CA ALA A 100 2.77 23.65 7.57
C ALA A 100 2.98 24.82 8.52
N GLY A 101 2.13 24.98 9.56
CA GLY A 101 2.30 26.00 10.58
C GLY A 101 3.67 25.94 11.28
N GLU A 102 3.95 26.84 12.23
CA GLU A 102 5.24 26.91 12.92
C GLU A 102 5.43 25.83 14.02
N GLU A 103 4.40 25.05 14.32
CA GLU A 103 4.47 24.01 15.37
C GLU A 103 5.37 22.87 14.93
N VAL A 104 6.36 22.56 15.76
CA VAL A 104 7.25 21.42 15.57
C VAL A 104 6.59 20.19 16.19
N ALA A 105 5.83 19.47 15.39
CA ALA A 105 5.31 18.16 15.78
C ALA A 105 6.28 17.07 15.29
N ASN A 106 6.66 16.16 16.18
CA ASN A 106 7.49 14.99 15.86
C ASN A 106 6.64 13.71 15.81
N ASN A 107 5.39 13.82 15.34
CA ASN A 107 4.48 12.68 15.28
C ASN A 107 4.61 11.94 13.95
N THR A 108 4.37 10.63 14.01
CA THR A 108 4.28 9.77 12.85
C THR A 108 2.81 9.65 12.45
N ASP A 109 2.42 10.37 11.40
CA ASP A 109 1.02 10.45 10.97
C ASP A 109 0.60 9.33 9.99
N THR A 110 1.57 8.66 9.41
CA THR A 110 1.38 7.52 8.49
C THR A 110 2.31 6.39 8.90
N ILE A 111 1.75 5.22 9.16
CA ILE A 111 2.49 4.02 9.54
C ILE A 111 1.99 2.88 8.65
N ILE A 112 2.84 2.37 7.78
CA ILE A 112 2.51 1.33 6.81
C ILE A 112 3.55 0.23 6.89
N LEU A 113 3.13 -1.00 7.18
CA LEU A 113 3.95 -2.20 7.06
C LEU A 113 3.74 -2.78 5.67
N ILE A 114 4.81 -2.88 4.87
CA ILE A 114 4.77 -3.43 3.52
C ILE A 114 5.40 -4.81 3.57
N ARG A 115 4.60 -5.86 3.30
CA ARG A 115 5.05 -7.24 3.18
C ARG A 115 5.20 -7.62 1.73
N VAL A 116 6.40 -8.09 1.38
CA VAL A 116 6.74 -8.58 0.04
C VAL A 116 7.17 -10.03 0.18
N PRO A 117 6.37 -11.02 -0.22
CA PRO A 117 6.79 -12.41 -0.26
C PRO A 117 8.09 -12.59 -1.04
N LEU A 118 8.91 -13.58 -0.67
CA LEU A 118 10.24 -13.78 -1.29
C LEU A 118 10.18 -14.08 -2.78
N ASP A 119 9.02 -14.53 -3.31
CA ASP A 119 8.81 -14.70 -4.74
C ASP A 119 8.69 -13.38 -5.52
N GLY A 120 8.48 -12.25 -4.82
CA GLY A 120 8.43 -10.90 -5.38
C GLY A 120 7.25 -10.63 -6.32
N THR A 121 6.24 -11.51 -6.39
CA THR A 121 5.13 -11.38 -7.35
C THR A 121 4.02 -10.45 -6.90
N SER A 122 3.93 -10.19 -5.60
CA SER A 122 2.92 -9.33 -4.98
C SER A 122 3.51 -8.52 -3.82
N ALA A 123 2.79 -7.52 -3.36
CA ALA A 123 3.08 -6.80 -2.13
C ALA A 123 1.79 -6.39 -1.44
N THR A 124 1.75 -6.49 -0.12
CA THR A 124 0.63 -5.99 0.68
C THR A 124 1.11 -4.86 1.59
N ALA A 125 0.51 -3.69 1.44
CA ALA A 125 0.74 -2.52 2.28
C ALA A 125 -0.35 -2.45 3.35
N ILE A 126 0.02 -2.65 4.59
CA ILE A 126 -0.87 -2.72 5.75
C ILE A 126 -0.79 -1.41 6.50
N SER A 127 -1.86 -0.62 6.45
CA SER A 127 -1.96 0.65 7.18
C SER A 127 -2.29 0.40 8.64
N ILE A 128 -1.53 1.01 9.55
CA ILE A 128 -1.80 1.04 10.98
C ILE A 128 -2.32 2.43 11.34
N PRO A 129 -3.57 2.58 11.81
CA PRO A 129 -4.10 3.88 12.22
C PRO A 129 -3.19 4.52 13.27
N ARG A 130 -2.84 5.78 13.08
CA ARG A 130 -1.90 6.49 13.97
C ARG A 130 -2.35 6.60 15.43
N ASP A 131 -3.67 6.57 15.66
CA ASP A 131 -4.27 6.64 16.99
C ASP A 131 -4.50 5.25 17.63
N THR A 132 -3.95 4.17 17.01
CA THR A 132 -4.01 2.80 17.56
C THR A 132 -3.36 2.76 18.94
N TYR A 133 -4.11 2.22 19.92
CA TYR A 133 -3.71 2.16 21.31
C TYR A 133 -2.93 0.88 21.59
N VAL A 134 -1.63 1.05 21.83
CA VAL A 134 -0.64 -0.04 21.96
C VAL A 134 0.26 0.18 23.16
N GLU A 135 0.94 -0.89 23.60
CA GLU A 135 2.07 -0.78 24.51
C GLU A 135 3.27 -0.18 23.76
N VAL A 136 3.82 0.90 24.30
CA VAL A 136 5.04 1.55 23.77
C VAL A 136 6.17 1.30 24.77
N PRO A 137 7.32 0.78 24.35
CA PRO A 137 8.46 0.50 25.23
C PRO A 137 8.83 1.72 26.09
N ASP A 138 9.03 1.50 27.39
CA ASP A 138 9.39 2.50 28.38
C ASP A 138 8.39 3.67 28.59
N ILE A 139 7.29 3.71 27.83
CA ILE A 139 6.22 4.72 27.93
C ILE A 139 4.95 4.12 28.52
N GLY A 140 4.62 2.85 28.15
CA GLY A 140 3.36 2.20 28.50
C GLY A 140 2.29 2.39 27.43
N MET A 141 1.03 2.10 27.77
CA MET A 141 -0.09 2.19 26.85
C MET A 141 -0.29 3.60 26.31
N SER A 142 -0.15 3.77 24.98
CA SER A 142 -0.22 5.05 24.29
C SER A 142 -0.69 4.88 22.84
N LYS A 143 -0.97 5.99 22.15
CA LYS A 143 -1.16 5.96 20.69
C LYS A 143 0.14 5.60 19.98
N ILE A 144 0.09 4.77 18.97
CA ILE A 144 1.28 4.32 18.25
C ILE A 144 2.07 5.47 17.60
N ASN A 145 1.39 6.56 17.19
CA ASN A 145 2.05 7.75 16.65
C ASN A 145 2.91 8.50 17.68
N ALA A 146 2.64 8.31 18.97
CA ALA A 146 3.42 8.89 20.06
C ALA A 146 4.70 8.09 20.33
N ALA A 147 4.80 6.83 19.91
CA ALA A 147 5.96 5.98 20.16
C ALA A 147 7.27 6.65 19.75
N PHE A 148 7.30 7.23 18.55
CA PHE A 148 8.47 7.99 18.10
C PHE A 148 8.67 9.28 18.91
N GLY A 149 7.65 10.14 18.98
CA GLY A 149 7.77 11.48 19.55
C GLY A 149 7.99 11.49 21.07
N ALA A 150 7.22 10.69 21.81
CA ALA A 150 7.32 10.63 23.27
C ALA A 150 8.64 10.01 23.73
N THR A 151 9.08 8.91 23.11
CA THR A 151 10.37 8.29 23.42
C THR A 151 11.52 9.23 23.09
N LYS A 152 11.48 9.87 21.92
CA LYS A 152 12.47 10.85 21.50
C LYS A 152 12.61 11.97 22.53
N GLU A 153 11.50 12.58 22.94
CA GLU A 153 11.56 13.71 23.91
C GLU A 153 12.03 13.25 25.28
N THR A 154 11.57 12.11 25.77
CA THR A 154 12.00 11.53 27.04
C THR A 154 13.51 11.28 27.07
N GLU A 155 14.02 10.64 26.00
CA GLU A 155 15.44 10.32 25.87
C GLU A 155 16.29 11.59 25.69
N ARG A 156 15.81 12.57 24.91
CA ARG A 156 16.48 13.88 24.75
C ARG A 156 16.67 14.59 26.08
N LEU A 157 15.61 14.66 26.89
CA LEU A 157 15.67 15.29 28.21
C LEU A 157 16.66 14.55 29.13
N ARG A 158 16.62 13.23 29.16
CA ARG A 158 17.53 12.39 29.94
C ARG A 158 19.01 12.62 29.58
N LEU A 159 19.30 12.70 28.25
CA LEU A 159 20.66 12.92 27.76
C LEU A 159 21.17 14.34 28.05
N VAL A 160 20.33 15.36 27.91
CA VAL A 160 20.68 16.75 28.27
C VAL A 160 20.93 16.87 29.77
N GLU A 161 20.13 16.25 30.62
CA GLU A 161 20.37 16.19 32.07
C GLU A 161 21.66 15.46 32.43
N ALA A 162 22.05 14.44 31.66
CA ALA A 162 23.33 13.75 31.80
C ALA A 162 24.54 14.56 31.30
N GLY A 163 24.31 15.74 30.68
CA GLY A 163 25.36 16.66 30.24
C GLY A 163 25.81 16.48 28.80
N GLU A 164 25.05 15.74 27.99
CA GLU A 164 25.31 15.64 26.56
C GLU A 164 25.02 16.98 25.88
N SER A 165 25.69 17.21 24.75
CA SER A 165 25.37 18.38 23.89
C SER A 165 24.02 18.23 23.23
N ASP A 166 23.30 19.33 22.97
CA ASP A 166 21.98 19.33 22.34
C ASP A 166 21.97 18.55 21.02
N ALA A 167 23.01 18.68 20.20
CA ALA A 167 23.10 17.96 18.93
C ALA A 167 23.32 16.44 19.11
N ALA A 168 24.09 16.02 20.11
CA ALA A 168 24.30 14.61 20.40
C ALA A 168 23.04 13.99 21.01
N ALA A 169 22.41 14.69 21.97
CA ALA A 169 21.15 14.31 22.59
C ALA A 169 20.03 14.18 21.53
N GLU A 170 19.89 15.15 20.62
CA GLU A 170 18.88 15.12 19.56
C GLU A 170 19.06 13.92 18.62
N LYS A 171 20.32 13.63 18.23
CA LYS A 171 20.62 12.49 17.36
C LYS A 171 20.29 11.15 18.04
N ALA A 172 20.75 10.96 19.28
CA ALA A 172 20.51 9.72 20.04
C ALA A 172 19.02 9.53 20.35
N ALA A 173 18.34 10.59 20.74
CA ALA A 173 16.91 10.59 21.04
C ALA A 173 16.07 10.26 19.78
N THR A 174 16.42 10.82 18.62
CA THR A 174 15.76 10.49 17.36
C THR A 174 15.92 9.02 17.00
N GLN A 175 17.11 8.44 17.25
CA GLN A 175 17.35 7.01 17.08
C GLN A 175 16.48 6.17 18.03
N ALA A 176 16.41 6.52 19.30
CA ALA A 176 15.58 5.82 20.29
C ALA A 176 14.08 5.87 19.92
N GLY A 177 13.60 7.01 19.42
CA GLY A 177 12.22 7.14 18.94
C GLY A 177 11.91 6.22 17.75
N ARG A 178 12.84 6.08 16.78
CA ARG A 178 12.69 5.15 15.66
C ARG A 178 12.63 3.71 16.14
N GLU A 179 13.50 3.33 17.05
CA GLU A 179 13.56 1.99 17.62
C GLU A 179 12.28 1.64 18.37
N ALA A 180 11.77 2.54 19.22
CA ALA A 180 10.50 2.35 19.91
C ALA A 180 9.31 2.17 18.95
N LEU A 181 9.27 2.92 17.85
CA LEU A 181 8.22 2.74 16.84
C LEU A 181 8.33 1.39 16.12
N VAL A 182 9.54 0.98 15.71
CA VAL A 182 9.79 -0.32 15.09
C VAL A 182 9.34 -1.46 16.01
N GLU A 183 9.74 -1.40 17.29
CA GLU A 183 9.37 -2.38 18.31
C GLU A 183 7.85 -2.41 18.55
N SER A 184 7.19 -1.24 18.68
CA SER A 184 5.74 -1.17 18.87
C SER A 184 4.96 -1.77 17.67
N VAL A 185 5.45 -1.57 16.44
CA VAL A 185 4.85 -2.17 15.25
C VAL A 185 5.08 -3.68 15.23
N ALA A 186 6.29 -4.14 15.54
CA ALA A 186 6.62 -5.57 15.60
C ALA A 186 5.77 -6.30 16.65
N ASP A 187 5.63 -5.71 17.84
CA ASP A 187 4.82 -6.27 18.93
C ASP A 187 3.33 -6.34 18.58
N LEU A 188 2.80 -5.31 17.91
CA LEU A 188 1.40 -5.29 17.47
C LEU A 188 1.12 -6.33 16.40
N THR A 189 2.00 -6.40 15.38
CA THR A 189 1.75 -7.21 14.17
C THR A 189 2.28 -8.63 14.27
N GLY A 190 3.18 -8.91 15.21
CA GLY A 190 3.89 -10.19 15.32
C GLY A 190 4.96 -10.40 14.25
N VAL A 191 5.32 -9.37 13.49
CA VAL A 191 6.26 -9.41 12.37
C VAL A 191 7.54 -8.67 12.74
N THR A 192 8.69 -9.24 12.43
CA THR A 192 9.97 -8.54 12.55
C THR A 192 10.15 -7.62 11.34
N VAL A 193 10.35 -6.33 11.59
CA VAL A 193 10.63 -5.35 10.52
C VAL A 193 12.05 -5.57 9.99
N ASP A 194 12.22 -5.78 8.70
CA ASP A 194 13.53 -6.00 8.06
C ASP A 194 14.15 -4.70 7.57
N HIS A 195 13.34 -3.77 7.09
CA HIS A 195 13.77 -2.47 6.60
C HIS A 195 12.91 -1.32 7.11
N TYR A 196 13.54 -0.17 7.25
CA TYR A 196 12.92 1.07 7.69
C TYR A 196 13.07 2.18 6.67
N ALA A 197 11.96 2.84 6.34
CA ALA A 197 11.94 4.02 5.48
C ALA A 197 11.12 5.14 6.13
N GLU A 198 11.67 6.35 6.19
CA GLU A 198 10.99 7.54 6.73
C GLU A 198 10.89 8.61 5.66
N VAL A 199 9.70 9.18 5.49
CA VAL A 199 9.41 10.23 4.52
C VAL A 199 8.78 11.42 5.23
N GLY A 200 9.46 12.55 5.22
CA GLY A 200 8.92 13.81 5.74
C GLY A 200 7.96 14.49 4.76
N LEU A 201 7.26 15.54 5.21
CA LEU A 201 6.32 16.31 4.38
C LEU A 201 6.94 16.81 3.07
N LEU A 202 8.17 17.33 3.12
CA LEU A 202 8.88 17.75 1.92
C LEU A 202 9.06 16.59 0.94
N GLY A 203 9.35 15.39 1.47
CA GLY A 203 9.52 14.18 0.67
C GLY A 203 8.26 13.80 -0.10
N PHE A 204 7.14 13.83 0.58
CA PHE A 204 5.85 13.55 -0.03
C PHE A 204 5.59 14.49 -1.22
N VAL A 205 5.82 15.79 -1.05
CA VAL A 205 5.64 16.79 -2.12
C VAL A 205 6.63 16.56 -3.27
N LEU A 206 7.92 16.41 -2.97
CA LEU A 206 8.94 16.23 -4.00
C LEU A 206 8.78 14.93 -4.81
N LEU A 207 8.38 13.82 -4.16
CA LEU A 207 8.11 12.56 -4.84
C LEU A 207 6.89 12.66 -5.75
N THR A 208 5.83 13.30 -5.29
CA THR A 208 4.62 13.55 -6.08
C THR A 208 4.93 14.39 -7.31
N ASP A 209 5.68 15.48 -7.17
CA ASP A 209 6.06 16.34 -8.28
C ASP A 209 7.01 15.65 -9.27
N ALA A 210 7.93 14.82 -8.78
CA ALA A 210 8.87 14.08 -9.62
C ALA A 210 8.19 13.10 -10.58
N VAL A 211 7.07 12.49 -10.18
CA VAL A 211 6.27 11.64 -11.08
C VAL A 211 5.36 12.45 -12.00
N GLY A 212 5.23 13.77 -11.77
CA GLY A 212 4.38 14.68 -12.55
C GLY A 212 2.94 14.73 -12.05
N GLY A 213 2.75 14.63 -10.75
CA GLY A 213 1.45 14.60 -10.06
C GLY A 213 0.84 13.22 -9.98
N VAL A 214 -0.16 13.06 -9.12
CA VAL A 214 -0.86 11.79 -8.88
C VAL A 214 -2.35 11.96 -9.19
N ASP A 215 -2.90 10.99 -9.90
CA ASP A 215 -4.30 11.01 -10.31
C ASP A 215 -5.19 10.49 -9.17
N VAL A 216 -6.21 11.25 -8.80
CA VAL A 216 -7.21 10.92 -7.78
C VAL A 216 -8.62 11.15 -8.28
N CYS A 217 -9.61 10.54 -7.64
CA CYS A 217 -11.02 10.76 -7.93
C CYS A 217 -11.78 11.08 -6.64
N LEU A 218 -12.60 12.15 -6.66
CA LEU A 218 -13.47 12.54 -5.55
C LEU A 218 -14.94 12.34 -5.90
N ASN A 219 -15.70 11.72 -4.99
CA ASN A 219 -17.16 11.59 -5.13
C ASN A 219 -17.85 12.96 -5.09
N ASN A 220 -17.36 13.86 -4.24
CA ASN A 220 -17.93 15.19 -4.02
C ASN A 220 -16.84 16.26 -4.10
N ALA A 221 -17.24 17.50 -4.42
CA ALA A 221 -16.33 18.64 -4.30
C ALA A 221 -15.97 18.88 -2.82
N VAL A 222 -14.74 19.31 -2.60
CA VAL A 222 -14.19 19.58 -1.26
C VAL A 222 -13.76 21.04 -1.19
N ASP A 223 -14.12 21.71 -0.11
CA ASP A 223 -13.63 23.06 0.26
C ASP A 223 -13.39 23.08 1.78
N GLU A 224 -12.17 22.68 2.19
CA GLU A 224 -11.76 22.56 3.59
C GLU A 224 -10.51 23.40 3.86
N PRO A 225 -10.70 24.61 4.40
CA PRO A 225 -9.61 25.60 4.57
C PRO A 225 -8.48 25.17 5.53
N LEU A 226 -8.75 24.30 6.52
CA LEU A 226 -7.76 23.92 7.53
C LEU A 226 -6.64 23.06 6.95
N SER A 227 -6.96 22.14 6.03
CA SER A 227 -5.96 21.40 5.25
C SER A 227 -5.52 22.15 3.99
N GLY A 228 -6.29 23.16 3.58
CA GLY A 228 -6.14 23.85 2.31
C GLY A 228 -6.67 23.06 1.13
N ALA A 229 -7.50 22.03 1.36
CA ALA A 229 -8.12 21.23 0.32
C ALA A 229 -9.26 22.02 -0.36
N ASN A 230 -9.13 22.25 -1.66
CA ASN A 230 -10.17 22.86 -2.49
C ASN A 230 -10.16 22.17 -3.86
N PHE A 231 -11.00 21.16 -4.02
CA PHE A 231 -11.00 20.28 -5.16
C PHE A 231 -12.40 20.11 -5.75
N PRO A 232 -12.56 20.05 -7.08
CA PRO A 232 -13.82 19.65 -7.70
C PRO A 232 -14.07 18.15 -7.50
N ALA A 233 -15.31 17.73 -7.67
CA ALA A 233 -15.66 16.31 -7.79
C ALA A 233 -15.10 15.71 -9.10
N GLY A 234 -14.84 14.42 -9.12
CA GLY A 234 -14.37 13.66 -10.27
C GLY A 234 -12.86 13.45 -10.29
N GLU A 235 -12.38 12.95 -11.44
CA GLU A 235 -10.96 12.66 -11.64
C GLU A 235 -10.14 13.93 -11.84
N GLN A 236 -8.97 13.98 -11.19
CA GLN A 236 -8.04 15.11 -11.29
C GLN A 236 -6.62 14.67 -10.95
N THR A 237 -5.63 15.40 -11.45
CA THR A 237 -4.21 15.16 -11.12
C THR A 237 -3.79 16.22 -10.10
N LEU A 238 -3.30 15.78 -8.95
CA LEU A 238 -2.81 16.65 -7.88
C LEU A 238 -1.28 16.77 -7.95
N ASP A 239 -0.76 17.98 -7.87
CA ASP A 239 0.66 18.22 -7.59
C ASP A 239 0.98 17.96 -6.11
N GLY A 240 2.26 18.08 -5.73
CA GLY A 240 2.70 17.73 -4.40
C GLY A 240 2.02 18.51 -3.26
N ALA A 241 1.80 19.81 -3.42
CA ALA A 241 1.16 20.65 -2.41
C ALA A 241 -0.34 20.33 -2.27
N ASP A 242 -1.02 20.16 -3.38
CA ASP A 242 -2.44 19.80 -3.41
C ASP A 242 -2.65 18.35 -2.92
N ALA A 243 -1.77 17.43 -3.32
CA ALA A 243 -1.77 16.07 -2.81
C ALA A 243 -1.62 16.01 -1.28
N LEU A 244 -0.73 16.84 -0.72
CA LEU A 244 -0.57 16.96 0.72
C LEU A 244 -1.85 17.45 1.41
N SER A 245 -2.52 18.44 0.83
CA SER A 245 -3.82 18.92 1.32
C SER A 245 -4.88 17.83 1.26
N PHE A 246 -4.92 17.05 0.17
CA PHE A 246 -5.85 15.93 -0.03
C PHE A 246 -5.70 14.84 1.03
N VAL A 247 -4.48 14.40 1.35
CA VAL A 247 -4.24 13.33 2.33
C VAL A 247 -4.33 13.80 3.79
N ARG A 248 -4.28 15.12 4.04
CA ARG A 248 -4.34 15.72 5.38
C ARG A 248 -5.73 16.13 5.81
N GLN A 249 -6.71 16.19 4.91
CA GLN A 249 -8.07 16.56 5.26
C GLN A 249 -8.65 15.65 6.33
N ARG A 250 -9.24 16.25 7.37
CA ARG A 250 -9.87 15.55 8.50
C ARG A 250 -11.33 15.94 8.71
N HIS A 251 -11.67 17.21 8.41
CA HIS A 251 -13.01 17.72 8.60
C HIS A 251 -13.86 17.41 7.37
N ASP A 252 -15.18 17.32 7.59
CA ASP A 252 -16.19 17.06 6.56
C ASP A 252 -16.02 15.69 5.85
N LEU A 253 -15.36 14.73 6.50
CA LEU A 253 -15.32 13.34 6.06
C LEU A 253 -16.41 12.53 6.78
N PRO A 254 -17.31 11.83 6.04
CA PRO A 254 -18.45 11.12 6.62
C PRO A 254 -18.10 10.13 7.72
N ARG A 255 -16.97 9.41 7.59
CA ARG A 255 -16.46 8.43 8.56
C ARG A 255 -15.20 8.91 9.28
N GLY A 256 -14.93 10.22 9.27
CA GLY A 256 -13.79 10.81 9.97
C GLY A 256 -12.45 10.24 9.54
N ASP A 257 -11.69 9.68 10.49
CA ASP A 257 -10.32 9.19 10.27
C ASP A 257 -10.24 8.00 9.29
N LEU A 258 -11.26 7.17 9.23
CA LEU A 258 -11.32 6.06 8.25
C LEU A 258 -11.32 6.56 6.80
N ASP A 259 -12.10 7.58 6.49
CA ASP A 259 -12.12 8.14 5.13
C ASP A 259 -10.76 8.78 4.80
N ARG A 260 -10.07 9.37 5.79
CA ARG A 260 -8.70 9.85 5.61
C ARG A 260 -7.75 8.69 5.27
N ILE A 261 -7.82 7.58 6.00
CA ILE A 261 -7.00 6.39 5.72
C ILE A 261 -7.28 5.88 4.30
N VAL A 262 -8.54 5.77 3.90
CA VAL A 262 -8.91 5.37 2.53
C VAL A 262 -8.36 6.34 1.48
N ARG A 263 -8.41 7.66 1.71
CA ARG A 263 -7.77 8.65 0.82
C ARG A 263 -6.27 8.45 0.71
N GLN A 264 -5.60 8.23 1.83
CA GLN A 264 -4.15 7.95 1.84
C GLN A 264 -3.82 6.68 1.06
N GLN A 265 -4.59 5.61 1.23
CA GLN A 265 -4.41 4.35 0.51
C GLN A 265 -4.64 4.51 -1.00
N VAL A 266 -5.72 5.16 -1.41
CA VAL A 266 -6.02 5.43 -2.83
C VAL A 266 -4.93 6.30 -3.45
N PHE A 267 -4.47 7.34 -2.74
CA PHE A 267 -3.37 8.17 -3.19
C PHE A 267 -2.07 7.36 -3.35
N MET A 268 -1.72 6.54 -2.36
CA MET A 268 -0.52 5.70 -2.40
C MET A 268 -0.60 4.66 -3.51
N ALA A 269 -1.75 4.03 -3.73
CA ALA A 269 -1.98 3.10 -4.84
C ALA A 269 -1.73 3.78 -6.20
N SER A 270 -2.29 4.98 -6.39
CA SER A 270 -2.09 5.78 -7.60
C SER A 270 -0.64 6.26 -7.76
N LEU A 271 0.04 6.63 -6.66
CA LEU A 271 1.46 7.00 -6.68
C LEU A 271 2.34 5.82 -7.09
N VAL A 272 2.14 4.65 -6.49
CA VAL A 272 2.87 3.41 -6.82
C VAL A 272 2.68 3.07 -8.29
N GLN A 273 1.45 3.06 -8.79
CA GLN A 273 1.14 2.84 -10.20
C GLN A 273 1.87 3.84 -11.11
N LYS A 274 1.90 5.12 -10.73
CA LYS A 274 2.58 6.18 -11.50
C LYS A 274 4.09 6.01 -11.52
N VAL A 275 4.69 5.66 -10.37
CA VAL A 275 6.14 5.37 -10.24
C VAL A 275 6.53 4.15 -11.08
N LEU A 276 5.78 3.05 -10.97
CA LEU A 276 6.04 1.79 -11.66
C LEU A 276 5.64 1.82 -13.14
N SER A 277 4.98 2.89 -13.60
CA SER A 277 4.56 3.00 -15.00
C SER A 277 5.76 3.02 -15.96
N ALA A 278 5.63 2.33 -17.10
CA ALA A 278 6.63 2.36 -18.17
C ALA A 278 6.97 3.79 -18.61
N LYS A 279 6.02 4.73 -18.53
CA LYS A 279 6.19 6.15 -18.85
C LYS A 279 7.14 6.87 -17.89
N THR A 280 7.18 6.47 -16.62
CA THR A 280 8.11 6.99 -15.62
C THR A 280 9.46 6.29 -15.72
N LEU A 281 9.47 4.95 -15.73
CA LEU A 281 10.68 4.13 -15.72
C LEU A 281 11.53 4.29 -17.01
N SER A 282 10.92 4.59 -18.15
CA SER A 282 11.65 4.84 -19.40
C SER A 282 12.11 6.28 -19.60
N ASN A 283 11.81 7.21 -18.67
CA ASN A 283 12.14 8.63 -18.80
C ASN A 283 13.32 9.03 -17.89
N PRO A 284 14.55 9.25 -18.44
CA PRO A 284 15.72 9.58 -17.64
C PRO A 284 15.57 10.87 -16.81
N SER A 285 14.81 11.85 -17.31
CA SER A 285 14.57 13.11 -16.59
C SER A 285 13.72 12.87 -15.34
N LYS A 286 12.67 12.05 -15.43
CA LYS A 286 11.84 11.68 -14.30
C LYS A 286 12.60 10.85 -13.27
N LEU A 287 13.40 9.89 -13.73
CA LEU A 287 14.26 9.10 -12.84
C LEU A 287 15.27 9.98 -12.10
N ASN A 288 15.87 10.96 -12.75
CA ASN A 288 16.76 11.91 -12.09
C ASN A 288 16.02 12.79 -11.06
N GLN A 289 14.80 13.23 -11.37
CA GLN A 289 13.97 14.00 -10.44
C GLN A 289 13.55 13.15 -9.23
N LEU A 290 13.15 11.90 -9.47
CA LEU A 290 12.83 10.94 -8.39
C LEU A 290 14.05 10.69 -7.50
N SER A 291 15.22 10.43 -8.10
CA SER A 291 16.47 10.23 -7.38
C SER A 291 16.81 11.46 -6.51
N ALA A 292 16.70 12.68 -7.05
CA ALA A 292 16.94 13.90 -6.30
C ALA A 292 15.92 14.11 -5.17
N ALA A 293 14.65 13.76 -5.39
CA ALA A 293 13.61 13.80 -4.37
C ALA A 293 13.92 12.84 -3.22
N VAL A 294 14.25 11.58 -3.52
CA VAL A 294 14.61 10.56 -2.53
C VAL A 294 15.83 10.99 -1.72
N GLN A 295 16.91 11.42 -2.36
CA GLN A 295 18.14 11.86 -1.68
C GLN A 295 17.90 12.99 -0.67
N ARG A 296 16.97 13.87 -0.97
CA ARG A 296 16.71 15.03 -0.13
C ARG A 296 15.72 14.75 1.00
N SER A 297 14.89 13.73 0.88
CA SER A 297 13.67 13.68 1.67
C SER A 297 13.30 12.31 2.24
N VAL A 298 14.08 11.28 1.91
CA VAL A 298 13.85 9.92 2.43
C VAL A 298 15.04 9.50 3.29
N VAL A 299 14.76 9.01 4.48
CA VAL A 299 15.74 8.35 5.36
C VAL A 299 15.52 6.84 5.27
N LEU A 300 16.56 6.08 5.01
CA LEU A 300 16.53 4.61 4.93
C LEU A 300 17.39 4.00 6.03
N ASP A 301 17.16 2.75 6.39
CA ASP A 301 18.13 2.02 7.19
C ASP A 301 19.44 1.83 6.40
N SER A 302 20.56 1.69 7.14
CA SER A 302 21.91 1.63 6.54
C SER A 302 22.19 0.32 5.81
N ASP A 303 21.44 -0.74 6.11
CA ASP A 303 21.67 -2.09 5.63
C ASP A 303 20.88 -2.40 4.35
N TRP A 304 20.08 -1.44 3.88
CA TRP A 304 19.24 -1.61 2.72
C TRP A 304 20.01 -1.59 1.39
N ASP A 305 19.98 -2.70 0.66
CA ASP A 305 20.49 -2.74 -0.72
C ASP A 305 19.44 -2.21 -1.69
N ILE A 306 19.61 -0.94 -2.09
CA ILE A 306 18.70 -0.23 -3.01
C ILE A 306 18.63 -0.90 -4.39
N LEU A 307 19.68 -1.63 -4.81
CA LEU A 307 19.67 -2.36 -6.08
C LEU A 307 18.80 -3.60 -5.99
N ASP A 308 18.86 -4.31 -4.86
CA ASP A 308 17.98 -5.43 -4.60
C ASP A 308 16.51 -4.97 -4.56
N LEU A 309 16.22 -3.89 -3.84
CA LEU A 309 14.91 -3.27 -3.84
C LEU A 309 14.45 -2.90 -5.26
N ALA A 310 15.28 -2.22 -6.05
CA ALA A 310 14.93 -1.81 -7.41
C ALA A 310 14.64 -3.01 -8.32
N THR A 311 15.34 -4.13 -8.12
CA THR A 311 15.10 -5.38 -8.86
C THR A 311 13.76 -5.99 -8.47
N ARG A 312 13.47 -6.11 -7.17
CA ARG A 312 12.16 -6.59 -6.66
C ARG A 312 11.01 -5.70 -7.11
N MET A 313 11.20 -4.38 -7.13
CA MET A 313 10.21 -3.43 -7.64
C MET A 313 9.93 -3.59 -9.15
N GLN A 314 10.90 -4.07 -9.95
CA GLN A 314 10.66 -4.41 -11.35
C GLN A 314 9.77 -5.65 -11.49
N ASP A 315 9.96 -6.63 -10.64
CA ASP A 315 9.12 -7.84 -10.60
C ASP A 315 7.69 -7.48 -10.18
N LEU A 316 7.53 -6.55 -9.22
CA LEU A 316 6.24 -5.97 -8.80
C LEU A 316 5.57 -5.06 -9.85
N ALA A 317 6.30 -4.54 -10.85
CA ALA A 317 5.71 -3.67 -11.89
C ALA A 317 4.65 -4.39 -12.75
N GLY A 318 4.62 -5.72 -12.72
CA GLY A 318 3.57 -6.55 -13.35
C GLY A 318 2.66 -7.25 -12.34
N GLY A 319 2.89 -7.07 -11.02
CA GLY A 319 2.20 -7.74 -9.95
C GLY A 319 1.16 -6.86 -9.24
N ALA A 320 0.39 -7.48 -8.36
CA ALA A 320 -0.62 -6.80 -7.57
C ALA A 320 0.04 -6.18 -6.32
N VAL A 321 -0.12 -4.87 -6.14
CA VAL A 321 0.14 -4.19 -4.86
C VAL A 321 -1.21 -3.88 -4.24
N GLN A 322 -1.48 -4.46 -3.07
CA GLN A 322 -2.75 -4.29 -2.35
C GLN A 322 -2.54 -3.43 -1.10
N PHE A 323 -3.52 -2.58 -0.81
CA PHE A 323 -3.55 -1.78 0.41
C PHE A 323 -4.67 -2.27 1.30
N SER A 324 -4.36 -2.52 2.57
CA SER A 324 -5.30 -2.97 3.59
C SER A 324 -5.11 -2.16 4.86
N THR A 325 -6.06 -2.26 5.79
CA THR A 325 -5.93 -1.66 7.13
C THR A 325 -6.04 -2.80 8.14
N ILE A 326 -5.32 -2.74 9.26
CA ILE A 326 -5.47 -3.70 10.35
C ILE A 326 -6.92 -3.74 10.86
N PRO A 327 -7.40 -4.87 11.41
CA PRO A 327 -8.69 -4.95 12.07
C PRO A 327 -8.80 -3.96 13.23
N VAL A 328 -9.96 -3.28 13.34
CA VAL A 328 -10.22 -2.28 14.38
C VAL A 328 -11.46 -2.66 15.15
N GLN A 329 -11.39 -2.68 16.47
CA GLN A 329 -12.52 -2.95 17.34
C GLN A 329 -13.39 -1.73 17.62
N ASP A 330 -12.76 -0.58 17.91
CA ASP A 330 -13.47 0.69 18.16
C ASP A 330 -12.59 1.87 17.70
N LEU A 331 -13.17 2.72 16.85
CA LEU A 331 -12.51 3.91 16.30
C LEU A 331 -12.51 5.11 17.24
N ASN A 332 -13.39 5.10 18.22
CA ASN A 332 -13.64 6.22 19.13
C ASN A 332 -13.59 5.79 20.58
N ALA A 333 -12.84 4.76 20.90
CA ALA A 333 -12.62 4.32 22.26
C ALA A 333 -12.00 5.48 23.07
N MET A 334 -12.34 5.55 24.35
CA MET A 334 -11.83 6.55 25.26
C MET A 334 -10.98 5.89 26.33
N THR A 335 -9.79 6.44 26.57
CA THR A 335 -8.98 6.07 27.72
C THR A 335 -9.59 6.56 29.03
N ASP A 336 -9.18 6.00 30.15
CA ASP A 336 -9.64 6.40 31.49
C ASP A 336 -9.34 7.89 31.80
N TYR A 337 -8.38 8.48 31.10
CA TYR A 337 -8.02 9.90 31.23
C TYR A 337 -8.63 10.80 30.15
N GLY A 338 -9.53 10.25 29.32
CA GLY A 338 -10.38 11.02 28.38
C GLY A 338 -9.74 11.31 27.03
N GLU A 339 -8.73 10.54 26.60
CA GLU A 339 -8.17 10.62 25.26
C GLU A 339 -8.91 9.67 24.30
N SER A 340 -9.27 10.14 23.09
CA SER A 340 -9.84 9.28 22.05
C SER A 340 -8.74 8.48 21.38
N VAL A 341 -8.94 7.16 21.27
CA VAL A 341 -7.99 6.20 20.71
C VAL A 341 -8.69 5.23 19.78
N VAL A 342 -7.92 4.57 18.91
CA VAL A 342 -8.38 3.43 18.10
C VAL A 342 -8.03 2.14 18.84
N GLN A 343 -9.05 1.41 19.25
CA GLN A 343 -8.87 0.13 19.95
C GLN A 343 -8.75 -1.01 18.94
N VAL A 344 -7.76 -1.87 19.17
CA VAL A 344 -7.50 -3.08 18.39
C VAL A 344 -7.32 -4.28 19.31
N ASP A 345 -7.51 -5.47 18.77
CA ASP A 345 -7.09 -6.72 19.39
C ASP A 345 -5.75 -7.16 18.77
N PRO A 346 -4.65 -7.19 19.54
CA PRO A 346 -3.36 -7.60 19.01
C PRO A 346 -3.33 -9.05 18.48
N GLU A 347 -4.16 -9.96 19.00
CA GLU A 347 -4.21 -11.34 18.49
C GLU A 347 -4.91 -11.38 17.13
N GLU A 348 -6.00 -10.63 16.96
CA GLU A 348 -6.70 -10.46 15.68
C GLU A 348 -5.79 -9.78 14.64
N VAL A 349 -5.05 -8.75 15.02
CA VAL A 349 -4.07 -8.08 14.13
C VAL A 349 -2.97 -9.04 13.69
N ARG A 350 -2.39 -9.82 14.61
CA ARG A 350 -1.34 -10.80 14.26
C ARG A 350 -1.87 -11.89 13.32
N SER A 351 -3.06 -12.41 13.59
CA SER A 351 -3.70 -13.40 12.73
C SER A 351 -3.93 -12.85 11.34
N PHE A 352 -4.50 -11.64 11.25
CA PHE A 352 -4.73 -10.94 9.98
C PHE A 352 -3.41 -10.74 9.18
N VAL A 353 -2.34 -10.31 9.83
CA VAL A 353 -1.05 -10.09 9.17
C VAL A 353 -0.40 -11.40 8.73
N ALA A 354 -0.53 -12.47 9.52
CA ALA A 354 -0.03 -13.80 9.17
C ALA A 354 -0.76 -14.38 7.95
N ASP A 355 -2.08 -14.24 7.89
CA ASP A 355 -2.91 -14.74 6.78
C ASP A 355 -2.59 -14.07 5.43
N LEU A 356 -2.01 -12.86 5.44
CA LEU A 356 -1.59 -12.16 4.23
C LEU A 356 -0.31 -12.74 3.59
N VAL A 357 0.48 -13.53 4.31
CA VAL A 357 1.77 -14.08 3.83
C VAL A 357 1.66 -15.54 3.46
N ASP A 358 0.90 -16.29 4.19
CA ASP A 358 0.68 -17.70 3.95
C ASP A 358 -0.83 -17.95 3.70
N PRO A 359 -1.29 -17.86 2.45
CA PRO A 359 -2.61 -18.32 2.10
C PRO A 359 -2.64 -19.86 2.17
N GLY A 360 -1.99 -20.43 3.21
CA GLY A 360 -1.89 -21.86 3.47
C GLY A 360 -3.14 -22.41 4.09
N ASP A 361 -3.67 -23.41 3.47
CA ASP A 361 -4.43 -24.64 3.83
C ASP A 361 -5.40 -24.64 5.01
N GLY A 362 -5.74 -23.50 5.63
CA GLY A 362 -6.60 -23.46 6.82
C GLY A 362 -7.59 -22.31 6.94
N GLY A 363 -7.55 -21.32 6.12
CA GLY A 363 -8.55 -20.24 6.04
C GLY A 363 -9.38 -20.42 4.79
N SER A 364 -10.71 -20.39 4.95
CA SER A 364 -11.66 -20.38 3.85
C SER A 364 -11.27 -19.29 2.86
N GLN A 365 -10.43 -19.62 1.87
CA GLN A 365 -10.21 -18.78 0.72
C GLN A 365 -11.58 -18.56 0.08
N ALA A 366 -12.06 -17.32 0.16
CA ALA A 366 -12.78 -16.82 -1.00
C ALA A 366 -11.77 -16.88 -2.15
N THR A 367 -11.73 -18.01 -2.85
CA THR A 367 -11.03 -18.15 -4.11
C THR A 367 -11.61 -17.07 -5.01
N THR A 368 -10.88 -15.95 -5.16
CA THR A 368 -10.98 -15.12 -6.35
C THR A 368 -10.34 -15.91 -7.49
N ASP A 369 -11.03 -16.99 -7.87
CA ASP A 369 -11.00 -17.40 -9.27
C ASP A 369 -11.29 -16.13 -10.08
N PRO A 370 -10.60 -15.91 -11.21
CA PRO A 370 -10.90 -14.78 -12.09
C PRO A 370 -12.42 -14.74 -12.27
N ALA A 371 -12.99 -13.53 -12.12
CA ALA A 371 -14.43 -13.35 -12.19
C ALA A 371 -14.96 -14.17 -13.37
N PRO A 372 -15.91 -15.08 -13.11
CA PRO A 372 -16.34 -16.00 -14.16
C PRO A 372 -16.86 -15.17 -15.32
N ASP A 373 -16.49 -15.54 -16.53
CA ASP A 373 -16.84 -14.84 -17.77
C ASP A 373 -18.33 -15.08 -18.10
N VAL A 374 -19.19 -14.73 -17.10
CA VAL A 374 -20.66 -14.85 -17.19
C VAL A 374 -21.26 -13.46 -17.24
N GLU A 375 -22.09 -13.20 -18.24
CA GLU A 375 -22.83 -11.94 -18.34
C GLU A 375 -23.80 -11.83 -17.14
N ALA A 376 -23.59 -10.89 -16.21
CA ALA A 376 -24.45 -10.65 -15.05
C ALA A 376 -25.94 -10.52 -15.44
N GLY A 377 -26.23 -9.95 -16.61
CA GLY A 377 -27.57 -9.83 -17.16
C GLY A 377 -28.29 -11.14 -17.50
N THR A 378 -27.64 -12.30 -17.35
CA THR A 378 -28.27 -13.63 -17.50
C THR A 378 -28.59 -14.29 -16.16
N ILE A 379 -28.20 -13.69 -15.03
CA ILE A 379 -28.35 -14.25 -13.70
C ILE A 379 -29.47 -13.54 -12.96
N THR A 380 -30.52 -14.29 -12.60
CA THR A 380 -31.61 -13.78 -11.76
C THR A 380 -31.27 -13.97 -10.28
N VAL A 381 -31.37 -12.88 -9.50
CA VAL A 381 -31.00 -12.92 -8.07
C VAL A 381 -32.23 -12.63 -7.20
N ASP A 382 -32.67 -13.64 -6.45
CA ASP A 382 -33.65 -13.50 -5.39
C ASP A 382 -32.95 -13.01 -4.11
N VAL A 383 -33.44 -11.96 -3.46
CA VAL A 383 -32.86 -11.46 -2.20
C VAL A 383 -33.85 -11.52 -1.06
N ALA A 384 -33.54 -12.28 -0.02
CA ALA A 384 -34.39 -12.51 1.13
C ALA A 384 -33.70 -12.04 2.43
N ASN A 385 -34.38 -11.22 3.23
CA ASN A 385 -33.92 -10.77 4.53
C ASN A 385 -34.39 -11.72 5.63
N ALA A 386 -33.47 -12.39 6.30
CA ALA A 386 -33.69 -13.24 7.47
C ALA A 386 -33.40 -12.53 8.80
N GLY A 387 -32.80 -11.33 8.77
CA GLY A 387 -32.48 -10.51 9.93
C GLY A 387 -33.54 -9.44 10.25
N GLY A 388 -33.30 -8.68 11.32
CA GLY A 388 -34.19 -7.60 11.77
C GLY A 388 -34.04 -6.26 11.03
N VAL A 389 -33.09 -6.15 10.09
CA VAL A 389 -32.77 -4.90 9.40
C VAL A 389 -33.81 -4.55 8.34
N ALA A 390 -34.64 -3.54 8.59
CA ALA A 390 -35.68 -3.14 7.66
C ALA A 390 -35.11 -2.67 6.30
N GLY A 391 -35.67 -3.19 5.20
CA GLY A 391 -35.32 -2.82 3.83
C GLY A 391 -33.96 -3.33 3.33
N LEU A 392 -33.26 -4.18 4.09
CA LEU A 392 -31.94 -4.73 3.70
C LEU A 392 -32.02 -5.45 2.35
N ALA A 393 -32.98 -6.36 2.16
CA ALA A 393 -33.12 -7.09 0.90
C ALA A 393 -33.31 -6.15 -0.31
N SER A 394 -34.09 -5.08 -0.16
CA SER A 394 -34.31 -4.13 -1.27
C SER A 394 -33.07 -3.32 -1.63
N ARG A 395 -32.27 -2.94 -0.62
CA ARG A 395 -31.01 -2.21 -0.89
C ARG A 395 -29.96 -3.09 -1.56
N VAL A 396 -29.85 -4.34 -1.10
CA VAL A 396 -28.92 -5.30 -1.70
C VAL A 396 -29.34 -5.68 -3.12
N ALA A 397 -30.65 -5.87 -3.35
CA ALA A 397 -31.17 -6.09 -4.70
C ALA A 397 -30.86 -4.91 -5.63
N ALA A 398 -31.06 -3.66 -5.16
CA ALA A 398 -30.70 -2.47 -5.94
C ALA A 398 -29.20 -2.36 -6.25
N ALA A 399 -28.32 -2.76 -5.33
CA ALA A 399 -26.88 -2.83 -5.57
C ALA A 399 -26.55 -3.84 -6.66
N LEU A 400 -27.09 -5.07 -6.59
CA LEU A 400 -26.90 -6.11 -7.60
C LEU A 400 -27.43 -5.72 -8.99
N VAL A 401 -28.57 -5.01 -9.06
CA VAL A 401 -29.07 -4.45 -10.31
C VAL A 401 -28.10 -3.39 -10.86
N GLY A 402 -27.49 -2.59 -9.98
CA GLY A 402 -26.44 -1.65 -10.34
C GLY A 402 -25.21 -2.33 -10.96
N ASP A 403 -24.89 -3.55 -10.52
CA ASP A 403 -23.82 -4.38 -11.04
C ASP A 403 -24.23 -5.22 -12.29
N GLY A 404 -25.48 -5.03 -12.76
CA GLY A 404 -25.99 -5.61 -14.00
C GLY A 404 -26.72 -6.94 -13.87
N PHE A 405 -26.97 -7.44 -12.64
CA PHE A 405 -27.77 -8.65 -12.41
C PHE A 405 -29.28 -8.40 -12.63
N VAL A 406 -30.02 -9.46 -12.90
CA VAL A 406 -31.48 -9.40 -13.07
C VAL A 406 -32.16 -9.52 -11.70
N GLU A 407 -33.01 -8.55 -11.35
CA GLU A 407 -33.78 -8.60 -10.11
C GLU A 407 -34.81 -9.74 -10.16
N GLY A 408 -34.74 -10.62 -9.16
CA GLY A 408 -35.71 -11.66 -8.89
C GLY A 408 -36.69 -11.29 -7.77
N GLY A 409 -37.02 -12.26 -6.91
CA GLY A 409 -37.89 -12.04 -5.75
C GLY A 409 -37.15 -11.26 -4.64
N VAL A 410 -37.74 -10.16 -4.16
CA VAL A 410 -37.19 -9.37 -3.03
C VAL A 410 -38.17 -9.39 -1.87
N GLY A 411 -37.72 -9.83 -0.68
CA GLY A 411 -38.63 -9.94 0.47
C GLY A 411 -37.98 -10.41 1.77
N ASN A 412 -38.82 -10.84 2.71
CA ASN A 412 -38.34 -11.47 3.93
C ASN A 412 -38.20 -12.97 3.75
N HIS A 413 -37.18 -13.55 4.39
CA HIS A 413 -36.97 -14.98 4.40
C HIS A 413 -38.08 -15.69 5.19
N THR A 414 -38.73 -16.67 4.56
CA THR A 414 -39.79 -17.48 5.21
C THR A 414 -39.40 -18.96 5.33
N GLY A 415 -38.16 -19.30 5.02
CA GLY A 415 -37.64 -20.64 5.02
C GLY A 415 -37.06 -21.09 6.39
N ARG A 416 -36.22 -22.12 6.34
CA ARG A 416 -35.45 -22.56 7.49
C ARG A 416 -34.52 -21.45 7.95
N ALA A 417 -34.36 -21.28 9.27
CA ALA A 417 -33.41 -20.33 9.82
C ALA A 417 -31.99 -20.55 9.26
N VAL A 418 -31.35 -19.48 8.91
CA VAL A 418 -29.97 -19.40 8.40
C VAL A 418 -29.18 -18.62 9.44
N ASP A 419 -28.06 -19.16 9.89
CA ASP A 419 -27.26 -18.57 10.96
C ASP A 419 -26.32 -17.47 10.45
N GLU A 420 -25.95 -17.50 9.14
CA GLU A 420 -25.05 -16.56 8.47
C GLU A 420 -25.60 -16.19 7.09
N SER A 421 -25.26 -15.00 6.61
CA SER A 421 -25.63 -14.56 5.26
C SER A 421 -25.05 -15.51 4.20
N THR A 422 -25.92 -16.12 3.40
CA THR A 422 -25.55 -17.25 2.52
C THR A 422 -26.20 -17.12 1.15
N ILE A 423 -25.48 -17.51 0.12
CA ILE A 423 -25.93 -17.60 -1.27
C ILE A 423 -26.31 -19.05 -1.58
N PHE A 424 -27.54 -19.25 -2.03
CA PHE A 424 -28.05 -20.57 -2.46
C PHE A 424 -28.14 -20.62 -3.98
N ALA A 425 -27.65 -21.71 -4.59
CA ALA A 425 -27.72 -22.01 -6.00
C ALA A 425 -27.92 -23.50 -6.22
N ALA A 426 -28.40 -23.90 -7.41
CA ALA A 426 -28.53 -25.31 -7.77
C ALA A 426 -27.17 -26.05 -7.65
N ASP A 427 -26.09 -25.42 -8.13
CA ASP A 427 -24.71 -25.82 -7.88
C ASP A 427 -23.98 -24.66 -7.20
N PRO A 428 -23.50 -24.81 -5.94
CA PRO A 428 -22.80 -23.75 -5.20
C PRO A 428 -21.43 -23.39 -5.81
N ARG A 429 -20.92 -24.19 -6.75
CA ARG A 429 -19.66 -23.94 -7.45
C ARG A 429 -19.90 -23.42 -8.88
N SER A 430 -21.14 -23.14 -9.25
CA SER A 430 -21.46 -22.57 -10.57
C SER A 430 -20.84 -21.19 -10.75
N ASP A 431 -20.59 -20.80 -11.98
CA ASP A 431 -20.09 -19.47 -12.33
C ASP A 431 -21.06 -18.37 -11.89
N GLN A 432 -22.38 -18.65 -11.94
CA GLN A 432 -23.44 -17.76 -11.46
C GLN A 432 -23.34 -17.51 -9.95
N ALA A 433 -23.22 -18.58 -9.15
CA ALA A 433 -23.08 -18.46 -7.70
C ALA A 433 -21.81 -17.68 -7.31
N ARG A 434 -20.71 -17.94 -7.99
CA ARG A 434 -19.43 -17.24 -7.76
C ARG A 434 -19.48 -15.77 -8.18
N ALA A 435 -20.18 -15.44 -9.28
CA ALA A 435 -20.34 -14.05 -9.71
C ALA A 435 -21.14 -13.23 -8.68
N VAL A 436 -22.25 -13.79 -8.16
CA VAL A 436 -23.05 -13.13 -7.12
C VAL A 436 -22.28 -13.06 -5.79
N ALA A 437 -21.51 -14.10 -5.44
CA ALA A 437 -20.68 -14.09 -4.23
C ALA A 437 -19.62 -12.99 -4.30
N ALA A 438 -18.94 -12.83 -5.43
CA ALA A 438 -17.96 -11.76 -5.66
C ALA A 438 -18.59 -10.36 -5.57
N ALA A 439 -19.78 -10.16 -6.14
CA ALA A 439 -20.50 -8.89 -6.08
C ALA A 439 -20.95 -8.52 -4.65
N LEU A 440 -21.16 -9.51 -3.77
CA LEU A 440 -21.60 -9.30 -2.39
C LEU A 440 -20.49 -9.43 -1.35
N GLY A 441 -19.21 -9.35 -1.77
CA GLY A 441 -18.07 -9.35 -0.84
C GLY A 441 -17.63 -10.74 -0.36
N GLY A 442 -17.97 -11.82 -1.12
CA GLY A 442 -17.45 -13.16 -0.85
C GLY A 442 -18.31 -14.01 0.07
N LEU A 443 -19.63 -13.80 0.09
CA LEU A 443 -20.54 -14.62 0.88
C LEU A 443 -20.41 -16.14 0.60
N ALA A 444 -20.61 -16.94 1.64
CA ALA A 444 -20.61 -18.39 1.52
C ALA A 444 -21.69 -18.88 0.55
N THR A 445 -21.39 -19.93 -0.22
CA THR A 445 -22.33 -20.55 -1.15
C THR A 445 -22.79 -21.91 -0.66
N ALA A 446 -24.09 -22.21 -0.81
CA ALA A 446 -24.70 -23.46 -0.42
C ALA A 446 -25.58 -24.02 -1.55
N ALA A 447 -25.78 -25.34 -1.57
CA ALA A 447 -26.62 -25.99 -2.57
C ALA A 447 -28.10 -25.85 -2.22
N ASP A 448 -28.91 -25.41 -3.19
CA ASP A 448 -30.37 -25.55 -3.20
C ASP A 448 -30.81 -26.13 -4.58
N PRO A 449 -30.93 -27.44 -4.68
CA PRO A 449 -31.28 -28.11 -5.94
C PRO A 449 -32.68 -27.75 -6.47
N ALA A 450 -33.46 -26.98 -5.72
CA ALA A 450 -34.79 -26.53 -6.15
C ALA A 450 -34.73 -25.24 -6.99
N LEU A 451 -33.58 -24.59 -7.07
CA LEU A 451 -33.36 -23.41 -7.89
C LEU A 451 -33.02 -23.79 -9.32
N ASP A 452 -33.41 -22.93 -10.27
CA ASP A 452 -32.98 -23.06 -11.66
C ASP A 452 -31.49 -22.69 -11.80
N ALA A 453 -30.83 -23.18 -12.85
CA ALA A 453 -29.37 -23.01 -13.03
C ALA A 453 -28.93 -21.57 -13.19
N ASP A 454 -29.80 -20.66 -13.64
CA ASP A 454 -29.60 -19.23 -13.83
C ASP A 454 -30.19 -18.38 -12.68
N THR A 455 -30.72 -19.02 -11.66
CA THR A 455 -31.30 -18.36 -10.48
C THR A 455 -30.45 -18.58 -9.23
N VAL A 456 -30.12 -17.50 -8.58
CA VAL A 456 -29.35 -17.49 -7.32
C VAL A 456 -30.18 -16.80 -6.25
N ARG A 457 -30.25 -17.42 -5.06
CA ARG A 457 -30.97 -16.82 -3.91
C ARG A 457 -29.98 -16.39 -2.84
N VAL A 458 -30.03 -15.12 -2.47
CA VAL A 458 -29.27 -14.51 -1.38
C VAL A 458 -30.16 -14.44 -0.14
N VAL A 459 -29.74 -15.03 0.96
CA VAL A 459 -30.40 -14.92 2.27
C VAL A 459 -29.48 -14.12 3.18
N LEU A 460 -29.97 -12.96 3.63
CA LEU A 460 -29.21 -11.99 4.42
C LEU A 460 -29.64 -12.08 5.89
N THR A 461 -28.68 -12.16 6.79
CA THR A 461 -28.87 -12.11 8.24
C THR A 461 -28.33 -10.78 8.80
N GLU A 462 -28.28 -10.62 10.12
CA GLU A 462 -27.83 -9.37 10.76
C GLU A 462 -26.32 -9.16 10.62
N ASP A 463 -25.57 -10.18 10.26
CA ASP A 463 -24.12 -10.19 10.02
C ASP A 463 -23.72 -9.59 8.64
N TYR A 464 -24.68 -9.32 7.76
CA TYR A 464 -24.37 -8.83 6.42
C TYR A 464 -23.82 -7.40 6.42
N THR A 465 -22.58 -7.25 5.92
CA THR A 465 -21.85 -5.97 5.83
C THR A 465 -21.47 -5.57 4.41
N GLY A 466 -21.94 -6.32 3.40
CA GLY A 466 -21.63 -6.08 1.98
C GLY A 466 -22.42 -4.93 1.35
N PRO A 467 -22.32 -4.76 0.01
CA PRO A 467 -23.02 -3.73 -0.75
C PRO A 467 -24.53 -3.66 -0.43
N GLY A 468 -25.05 -2.48 -0.11
CA GLY A 468 -26.46 -2.29 0.26
C GLY A 468 -26.78 -2.52 1.76
N ALA A 469 -25.78 -2.84 2.60
CA ALA A 469 -25.96 -2.99 4.04
C ALA A 469 -26.36 -1.66 4.73
N ASP A 470 -25.80 -0.53 4.28
CA ASP A 470 -25.97 0.78 4.92
C ASP A 470 -27.39 1.31 4.78
N ALA A 471 -28.05 1.49 5.92
CA ALA A 471 -29.27 2.27 5.99
C ALA A 471 -28.93 3.77 6.09
N SER A 472 -29.06 4.52 5.02
CA SER A 472 -29.15 5.98 5.11
C SER A 472 -30.42 6.33 5.90
N VAL A 473 -30.30 6.47 7.21
CA VAL A 473 -31.44 6.87 8.07
C VAL A 473 -31.66 8.36 7.90
N THR A 474 -32.60 8.73 7.05
CA THR A 474 -33.26 10.02 7.14
C THR A 474 -34.15 9.97 8.37
N SER A 475 -33.61 10.22 9.57
CA SER A 475 -34.41 10.34 10.78
C SER A 475 -34.91 11.76 10.91
N VAL A 476 -36.23 11.94 10.71
CA VAL A 476 -36.97 13.09 11.20
C VAL A 476 -37.04 12.97 12.73
N ALA A 477 -36.52 13.99 13.40
CA ALA A 477 -36.46 14.07 14.85
C ALA A 477 -37.81 14.04 15.52
N SER A 478 -37.93 13.35 16.64
CA SER A 478 -38.68 13.80 17.81
C SER A 478 -38.40 12.93 19.04
N GLY A 479 -37.92 13.56 20.10
CA GLY A 479 -38.26 13.23 21.50
C GLY A 479 -37.30 12.34 22.27
N SER A 480 -36.57 12.98 23.15
CA SER A 480 -36.04 12.55 24.45
C SER A 480 -36.32 11.12 24.91
N GLU A 481 -35.26 10.33 25.23
CA GLU A 481 -35.10 9.79 26.60
C GLU A 481 -33.73 9.15 26.75
N LEU A 482 -33.06 9.50 27.85
CA LEU A 482 -31.81 8.92 28.32
C LEU A 482 -32.05 7.49 28.80
N VAL A 483 -31.38 6.52 28.19
CA VAL A 483 -31.09 5.22 28.85
C VAL A 483 -29.66 4.82 28.50
N SER A 484 -28.81 4.82 29.52
CA SER A 484 -27.52 4.18 29.57
C SER A 484 -27.71 2.67 29.49
N ALA A 485 -27.15 2.02 28.49
CA ALA A 485 -26.89 0.60 28.50
C ALA A 485 -25.62 0.34 27.70
N GLY A 486 -24.65 -0.36 28.33
CA GLY A 486 -23.36 -0.69 27.75
C GLY A 486 -23.52 -1.39 26.40
N ALA A 487 -23.10 -0.71 25.37
CA ALA A 487 -22.94 -1.29 24.04
C ALA A 487 -21.65 -2.10 24.05
N THR A 488 -21.74 -3.38 23.73
CA THR A 488 -20.61 -4.20 23.33
C THR A 488 -19.94 -3.51 22.13
N PRO A 489 -18.63 -3.32 22.11
CA PRO A 489 -17.95 -2.74 20.97
C PRO A 489 -18.19 -3.62 19.74
N THR A 490 -18.75 -3.04 18.69
CA THR A 490 -18.92 -3.72 17.41
C THR A 490 -17.62 -3.56 16.66
N SER A 491 -16.89 -4.66 16.40
CA SER A 491 -15.70 -4.63 15.58
C SER A 491 -16.02 -4.05 14.20
N VAL A 492 -15.21 -3.10 13.76
CA VAL A 492 -15.33 -2.52 12.41
C VAL A 492 -14.46 -3.37 11.50
N PRO A 493 -15.04 -4.18 10.58
CA PRO A 493 -14.24 -4.98 9.68
C PRO A 493 -13.35 -4.10 8.80
N PRO A 494 -12.13 -4.56 8.46
CA PRO A 494 -11.28 -3.84 7.51
C PRO A 494 -12.04 -3.60 6.21
N GLY A 495 -11.91 -2.39 5.66
CA GLY A 495 -12.51 -2.08 4.35
C GLY A 495 -11.93 -3.01 3.26
N PRO A 496 -12.63 -3.17 2.12
CA PRO A 496 -12.11 -4.00 1.04
C PRO A 496 -10.74 -3.47 0.58
N PRO A 497 -9.78 -4.38 0.29
CA PRO A 497 -8.45 -3.98 -0.18
C PRO A 497 -8.50 -3.04 -1.38
N ILE A 498 -7.56 -2.11 -1.45
CA ILE A 498 -7.41 -1.19 -2.56
C ILE A 498 -6.26 -1.70 -3.42
N ASP A 499 -6.56 -2.04 -4.67
CA ASP A 499 -5.60 -2.56 -5.63
C ASP A 499 -4.94 -1.41 -6.41
N ALA A 500 -3.61 -1.35 -6.42
CA ALA A 500 -2.84 -0.40 -7.22
C ALA A 500 -2.80 -0.77 -8.71
N GLY A 501 -3.24 -1.99 -9.10
CA GLY A 501 -3.30 -2.46 -10.49
C GLY A 501 -4.57 -2.08 -11.25
N SER A 502 -5.55 -1.40 -10.63
CA SER A 502 -6.83 -1.05 -11.25
C SER A 502 -6.67 0.00 -12.38
N THR A 503 -7.59 -0.02 -13.35
CA THR A 503 -7.60 0.92 -14.49
C THR A 503 -8.14 2.30 -14.10
N GLY A 504 -7.43 3.04 -13.26
CA GLY A 504 -7.77 4.39 -12.84
C GLY A 504 -7.94 4.53 -11.32
N PRO A 505 -7.95 5.77 -10.77
CA PRO A 505 -8.09 6.00 -9.34
C PRO A 505 -9.52 5.70 -8.89
N ARG A 506 -9.65 4.93 -7.79
CA ARG A 506 -10.94 4.73 -7.11
C ARG A 506 -11.44 6.07 -6.56
N CYS A 507 -12.73 6.38 -6.78
CA CYS A 507 -13.33 7.60 -6.21
C CYS A 507 -13.56 7.43 -4.71
N VAL A 508 -13.23 8.48 -3.95
CA VAL A 508 -13.33 8.54 -2.48
C VAL A 508 -14.05 9.82 -2.03
N ASN A 509 -14.46 9.86 -0.78
CA ASN A 509 -15.07 11.05 -0.18
C ASN A 509 -14.01 12.02 0.31
#